data_c2569c16916253ef327d5ec1fc5908ac
#
_entry.id   c2569c16916253ef327d5ec1fc5908ac
#
_cell.length_a   1.000
_cell.length_b   1.000
_cell.length_c   1.000
_cell.angle_alpha   90.00
_cell.angle_beta   90.00
_cell.angle_gamma   90.00
#
_symmetry.space_group_name_H-M   'P 1'
#
loop_
_entity.id
_entity.type
_entity.pdbx_description
1 polymer ?
#
loop_
_entity_poly.entity_id
_entity_poly.type
_entity_poly.pdbx_seq_one_letter_code
_entity_poly.pdbx_strand_id
1 'polypeptide(L)'
;ILLPGDIMDDNGNAYLAEKMQPHFANLQAPLGVYATLGNHDFFGDQQRIEAEMRKAGIIPVMDESVVIDGRFTLIGRNDDLVKNRPTAAQLLKGVNTALPVILMDHRPTEIEQHANLPIDIQLSGHAHNGQIFPANFVVKLIYRLSYGYEQINHGHFFVTSGYGFWGVPMRLGSQS
;
A
#
# COMPACT_ATOMS: atom_id res chain seq x y z
N ILE A 1 -11.94 3.33 1.00
CA ILE A 1 -11.08 2.52 0.11
C ILE A 1 -9.63 2.84 0.46
N LEU A 2 -8.78 1.81 0.56
CA LEU A 2 -7.36 1.94 0.89
C LEU A 2 -6.52 1.32 -0.22
N LEU A 3 -5.52 2.08 -0.71
CA LEU A 3 -4.65 1.70 -1.82
C LEU A 3 -3.19 1.68 -1.31
N PRO A 4 -2.63 0.51 -1.03
CA PRO A 4 -1.32 0.40 -0.37
C PRO A 4 -0.13 0.47 -1.34
N GLY A 5 -0.08 1.45 -2.24
CA GLY A 5 1.05 1.75 -3.13
C GLY A 5 1.01 1.10 -4.50
N ASP A 6 1.97 1.50 -5.34
CA ASP A 6 2.09 1.15 -6.76
C ASP A 6 0.80 1.47 -7.54
N ILE A 7 0.35 2.72 -7.39
CA ILE A 7 -0.88 3.21 -8.01
C ILE A 7 -0.65 3.54 -9.49
N MET A 8 0.52 4.06 -9.79
CA MET A 8 0.95 4.40 -11.14
C MET A 8 2.35 3.83 -11.38
N ASP A 9 2.67 3.52 -12.62
CA ASP A 9 4.00 3.06 -12.98
C ASP A 9 4.88 4.24 -13.40
N ASP A 10 6.13 4.24 -12.95
CA ASP A 10 7.16 5.23 -13.27
C ASP A 10 6.69 6.69 -13.05
N ASN A 11 6.63 7.46 -14.14
CA ASN A 11 6.31 8.89 -14.13
C ASN A 11 4.82 9.20 -14.37
N GLY A 12 3.95 8.20 -14.37
CA GLY A 12 2.54 8.38 -14.63
C GLY A 12 2.18 8.68 -16.11
N ASN A 13 3.11 8.55 -17.06
CA ASN A 13 2.82 8.82 -18.46
C ASN A 13 1.81 7.82 -19.05
N ALA A 14 1.91 6.54 -18.69
CA ALA A 14 0.94 5.53 -19.10
C ALA A 14 -0.46 5.85 -18.56
N TYR A 15 -0.55 6.23 -17.29
CA TYR A 15 -1.79 6.67 -16.65
C TYR A 15 -2.48 7.81 -17.41
N LEU A 16 -1.72 8.80 -17.86
CA LEU A 16 -2.25 9.94 -18.61
C LEU A 16 -2.59 9.55 -20.07
N ALA A 17 -1.75 8.76 -20.73
CA ALA A 17 -1.96 8.32 -22.12
C ALA A 17 -3.25 7.49 -22.23
N GLU A 18 -3.49 6.59 -21.27
CA GLU A 18 -4.67 5.74 -21.20
C GLU A 18 -5.88 6.44 -20.56
N LYS A 19 -5.75 7.72 -20.20
CA LYS A 19 -6.81 8.55 -19.60
C LYS A 19 -7.43 7.90 -18.35
N MET A 20 -6.58 7.36 -17.46
CA MET A 20 -7.02 6.60 -16.29
C MET A 20 -7.68 7.44 -15.20
N GLN A 21 -7.44 8.76 -15.17
CA GLN A 21 -7.96 9.66 -14.13
C GLN A 21 -9.48 9.54 -13.91
N PRO A 22 -10.36 9.52 -14.94
CA PRO A 22 -11.79 9.35 -14.73
C PRO A 22 -12.17 7.99 -14.13
N HIS A 23 -11.40 6.94 -14.42
CA HIS A 23 -11.63 5.62 -13.84
C HIS A 23 -11.31 5.61 -12.35
N PHE A 24 -10.18 6.20 -11.96
CA PHE A 24 -9.82 6.35 -10.54
C PHE A 24 -10.77 7.29 -9.80
N ALA A 25 -11.28 8.34 -10.44
CA ALA A 25 -12.27 9.23 -9.85
C ALA A 25 -13.62 8.55 -9.56
N ASN A 26 -13.90 7.40 -10.16
CA ASN A 26 -15.06 6.56 -9.84
C ASN A 26 -14.86 5.73 -8.54
N LEU A 27 -13.65 5.67 -7.99
CA LEU A 27 -13.43 5.10 -6.67
C LEU A 27 -14.02 6.03 -5.63
N GLN A 28 -15.15 5.66 -5.07
CA GLN A 28 -15.86 6.47 -4.08
C GLN A 28 -16.18 5.64 -2.85
N ALA A 29 -16.00 6.21 -1.68
CA ALA A 29 -16.35 5.61 -0.41
C ALA A 29 -16.79 6.68 0.59
N PRO A 30 -17.73 6.39 1.51
CA PRO A 30 -18.25 7.37 2.47
C PRO A 30 -17.15 8.01 3.34
N LEU A 31 -16.08 7.28 3.65
CA LEU A 31 -14.96 7.77 4.47
C LEU A 31 -13.76 8.20 3.63
N GLY A 32 -13.90 8.26 2.31
CA GLY A 32 -12.83 8.68 1.40
C GLY A 32 -12.03 7.52 0.78
N VAL A 33 -11.12 7.90 -0.11
CA VAL A 33 -10.16 7.01 -0.77
C VAL A 33 -8.77 7.49 -0.41
N TYR A 34 -7.97 6.63 0.19
CA TYR A 34 -6.64 6.95 0.69
C TYR A 34 -5.59 6.05 0.03
N ALA A 35 -4.41 6.59 -0.19
CA ALA A 35 -3.29 5.85 -0.77
C ALA A 35 -1.98 6.17 -0.06
N THR A 36 -1.06 5.21 -0.01
CA THR A 36 0.36 5.47 0.16
C THR A 36 1.09 5.20 -1.14
N LEU A 37 2.37 5.50 -1.23
CA LEU A 37 3.18 5.22 -2.42
C LEU A 37 3.92 3.89 -2.28
N GLY A 38 4.08 3.18 -3.40
CA GLY A 38 4.94 2.03 -3.54
C GLY A 38 6.21 2.36 -4.33
N ASN A 39 7.07 1.37 -4.55
CA ASN A 39 8.36 1.61 -5.20
C ASN A 39 8.23 2.07 -6.65
N HIS A 40 7.22 1.64 -7.40
CA HIS A 40 7.01 2.08 -8.77
C HIS A 40 6.60 3.55 -8.86
N ASP A 41 5.86 4.04 -7.87
CA ASP A 41 5.50 5.46 -7.77
C ASP A 41 6.73 6.37 -7.53
N PHE A 42 7.88 5.81 -7.13
CA PHE A 42 9.14 6.53 -6.90
C PHE A 42 10.12 6.50 -8.06
N PHE A 43 9.88 5.71 -9.10
CA PHE A 43 10.82 5.64 -10.25
C PHE A 43 10.77 6.87 -11.15
N GLY A 44 9.81 7.75 -10.98
CA GLY A 44 9.65 8.95 -11.78
C GLY A 44 9.36 10.21 -10.99
N ASP A 45 8.37 10.96 -11.43
CA ASP A 45 7.97 12.23 -10.83
C ASP A 45 6.92 12.02 -9.74
N GLN A 46 7.36 11.78 -8.51
CA GLN A 46 6.50 11.59 -7.34
C GLN A 46 5.50 12.73 -7.16
N GLN A 47 5.93 13.99 -7.32
CA GLN A 47 5.04 15.15 -7.12
C GLN A 47 3.90 15.15 -8.14
N ARG A 48 4.19 14.75 -9.37
CA ARG A 48 3.19 14.60 -10.42
C ARG A 48 2.21 13.48 -10.10
N ILE A 49 2.71 12.32 -9.64
CA ILE A 49 1.86 11.19 -9.26
C ILE A 49 0.92 11.59 -8.13
N GLU A 50 1.40 12.25 -7.09
CA GLU A 50 0.56 12.79 -6.02
C GLU A 50 -0.51 13.77 -6.54
N ALA A 51 -0.11 14.67 -7.45
CA ALA A 51 -1.04 15.62 -8.04
C ALA A 51 -2.15 14.92 -8.85
N GLU A 52 -1.83 13.88 -9.61
CA GLU A 52 -2.81 13.09 -10.35
C GLU A 52 -3.73 12.29 -9.43
N MET A 53 -3.20 11.71 -8.34
CA MET A 53 -4.02 11.08 -7.29
C MET A 53 -5.05 12.06 -6.72
N ARG A 54 -4.59 13.26 -6.33
CA ARG A 54 -5.49 14.30 -5.77
C ARG A 54 -6.55 14.75 -6.77
N LYS A 55 -6.21 14.86 -8.05
CA LYS A 55 -7.19 15.16 -9.13
C LYS A 55 -8.25 14.06 -9.28
N ALA A 56 -7.88 12.82 -8.99
CA ALA A 56 -8.80 11.69 -8.98
C ALA A 56 -9.59 11.55 -7.66
N GLY A 57 -9.44 12.48 -6.70
CA GLY A 57 -10.11 12.41 -5.40
C GLY A 57 -9.48 11.44 -4.41
N ILE A 58 -8.27 10.93 -4.70
CA ILE A 58 -7.51 10.07 -3.80
C ILE A 58 -6.66 10.95 -2.87
N ILE A 59 -6.68 10.65 -1.59
CA ILE A 59 -5.95 11.38 -0.56
C ILE A 59 -4.65 10.61 -0.25
N PRO A 60 -3.47 11.13 -0.66
CA PRO A 60 -2.21 10.52 -0.28
C PRO A 60 -1.98 10.71 1.22
N VAL A 61 -1.57 9.63 1.90
CA VAL A 61 -1.13 9.61 3.30
C VAL A 61 0.26 9.01 3.31
N MET A 62 1.28 9.87 3.59
CA MET A 62 2.69 9.49 3.40
C MET A 62 3.52 9.95 4.60
N ASP A 63 4.07 8.96 5.33
CA ASP A 63 4.84 9.17 6.55
C ASP A 63 4.09 9.99 7.61
N GLU A 64 2.78 9.81 7.66
CA GLU A 64 1.90 10.50 8.59
C GLU A 64 0.77 9.60 9.10
N SER A 65 0.13 10.05 10.18
CA SER A 65 -1.06 9.43 10.74
C SER A 65 -2.22 10.41 10.72
N VAL A 66 -3.40 9.95 10.29
CA VAL A 66 -4.63 10.73 10.21
C VAL A 66 -5.79 9.99 10.89
N VAL A 67 -6.60 10.71 11.66
CA VAL A 67 -7.82 10.15 12.25
C VAL A 67 -8.97 10.29 11.26
N ILE A 68 -9.59 9.19 10.91
CA ILE A 68 -10.70 9.15 9.95
C ILE A 68 -12.02 9.13 10.70
N ASP A 69 -12.80 10.20 10.53
CA ASP A 69 -14.16 10.38 11.09
C ASP A 69 -14.26 10.06 12.60
N GLY A 70 -13.16 10.23 13.35
CA GLY A 70 -13.09 9.89 14.78
C GLY A 70 -13.22 8.38 15.09
N ARG A 71 -13.16 7.50 14.09
CA ARG A 71 -13.42 6.06 14.21
C ARG A 71 -12.17 5.20 14.27
N PHE A 72 -11.15 5.56 13.49
CA PHE A 72 -9.88 4.84 13.44
C PHE A 72 -8.76 5.77 13.01
N THR A 73 -7.53 5.37 13.29
CA THR A 73 -6.34 6.03 12.78
C THR A 73 -5.83 5.29 11.55
N LEU A 74 -5.61 6.02 10.47
CA LEU A 74 -4.94 5.53 9.28
C LEU A 74 -3.50 6.05 9.26
N ILE A 75 -2.54 5.16 9.11
CA ILE A 75 -1.13 5.48 8.95
C ILE A 75 -0.74 5.09 7.52
N GLY A 76 -0.18 6.02 6.76
CA GLY A 76 0.47 5.75 5.48
C GLY A 76 1.97 5.87 5.66
N ARG A 77 2.71 4.86 5.23
CA ARG A 77 4.17 4.83 5.28
C ARG A 77 4.71 4.77 3.87
N ASN A 78 5.67 5.65 3.55
CA ASN A 78 6.35 5.65 2.25
C ASN A 78 7.13 4.34 2.01
N ASP A 79 7.47 4.06 0.77
CA ASP A 79 8.34 2.92 0.41
C ASP A 79 9.76 3.08 0.98
N ASP A 80 10.48 1.98 1.15
CA ASP A 80 11.84 1.97 1.70
C ASP A 80 12.91 2.59 0.77
N LEU A 81 12.54 2.93 -0.46
CA LEU A 81 13.35 3.78 -1.34
C LEU A 81 13.53 5.19 -0.77
N VAL A 82 12.62 5.65 0.08
CA VAL A 82 12.76 6.93 0.78
C VAL A 82 13.78 6.79 1.90
N LYS A 83 14.93 7.41 1.71
CA LYS A 83 15.98 7.44 2.74
C LYS A 83 15.43 8.13 4.00
N ASN A 84 15.65 7.51 5.15
CA ASN A 84 15.23 8.01 6.45
C ASN A 84 13.70 8.09 6.64
N ARG A 85 12.91 7.27 5.92
CA ARG A 85 11.49 7.14 6.22
C ARG A 85 11.29 6.79 7.71
N PRO A 86 10.28 7.31 8.39
CA PRO A 86 10.03 6.97 9.78
C PRO A 86 9.66 5.49 9.92
N THR A 87 10.01 4.90 11.06
CA THR A 87 9.51 3.57 11.41
C THR A 87 8.02 3.65 11.78
N ALA A 88 7.30 2.52 11.67
CA ALA A 88 5.91 2.47 12.13
C ALA A 88 5.76 2.88 13.60
N ALA A 89 6.73 2.52 14.45
CA ALA A 89 6.77 2.94 15.85
C ALA A 89 6.92 4.46 16.02
N GLN A 90 7.62 5.13 15.11
CA GLN A 90 7.73 6.59 15.12
C GLN A 90 6.42 7.25 14.70
N LEU A 91 5.73 6.70 13.69
CA LEU A 91 4.43 7.20 13.21
C LEU A 91 3.30 6.98 14.24
N LEU A 92 3.46 6.00 15.12
CA LEU A 92 2.53 5.76 16.24
C LEU A 92 2.69 6.74 17.41
N LYS A 93 3.75 7.57 17.43
CA LYS A 93 3.93 8.53 18.51
C LYS A 93 2.80 9.56 18.53
N GLY A 94 2.06 9.62 19.64
CA GLY A 94 0.93 10.53 19.83
C GLY A 94 -0.39 10.04 19.20
N VAL A 95 -0.39 8.87 18.59
CA VAL A 95 -1.62 8.24 18.09
C VAL A 95 -2.46 7.72 19.26
N ASN A 96 -3.76 7.98 19.22
CA ASN A 96 -4.71 7.39 20.17
C ASN A 96 -4.99 5.92 19.81
N THR A 97 -4.29 5.01 20.45
CA THR A 97 -4.42 3.57 20.24
C THR A 97 -5.65 2.93 20.90
N ALA A 98 -6.53 3.73 21.53
CA ALA A 98 -7.87 3.29 21.90
C ALA A 98 -8.80 3.20 20.68
N LEU A 99 -8.46 3.87 19.58
CA LEU A 99 -9.08 3.68 18.28
C LEU A 99 -8.34 2.59 17.51
N PRO A 100 -9.02 1.83 16.64
CA PRO A 100 -8.35 0.91 15.73
C PRO A 100 -7.27 1.62 14.90
N VAL A 101 -6.12 0.99 14.72
CA VAL A 101 -5.00 1.52 13.93
C VAL A 101 -4.81 0.68 12.67
N ILE A 102 -4.91 1.33 11.52
CA ILE A 102 -4.69 0.72 10.20
C ILE A 102 -3.41 1.28 9.60
N LEU A 103 -2.47 0.42 9.24
CA LEU A 103 -1.23 0.77 8.58
C LEU A 103 -1.29 0.38 7.10
N MET A 104 -1.01 1.31 6.20
CA MET A 104 -0.64 1.05 4.82
C MET A 104 0.89 1.11 4.71
N ASP A 105 1.52 -0.01 4.42
CA ASP A 105 2.96 -0.13 4.15
C ASP A 105 3.12 -1.04 2.92
N HIS A 106 3.58 -0.46 1.82
CA HIS A 106 3.55 -1.13 0.51
C HIS A 106 4.24 -2.48 0.53
N ARG A 107 5.46 -2.56 1.10
CA ARG A 107 6.22 -3.82 1.16
C ARG A 107 5.92 -4.60 2.43
N PRO A 108 5.64 -5.91 2.35
CA PRO A 108 5.37 -6.75 3.51
C PRO A 108 6.66 -7.23 4.21
N THR A 109 7.65 -6.35 4.38
CA THR A 109 8.99 -6.72 4.88
C THR A 109 9.10 -6.71 6.40
N GLU A 110 8.31 -5.88 7.09
CA GLU A 110 8.42 -5.65 8.54
C GLU A 110 7.21 -6.18 9.34
N ILE A 111 6.44 -7.12 8.77
CA ILE A 111 5.20 -7.67 9.37
C ILE A 111 5.44 -8.16 10.81
N GLU A 112 6.52 -8.90 11.07
CA GLU A 112 6.83 -9.45 12.39
C GLU A 112 7.15 -8.37 13.42
N GLN A 113 7.78 -7.28 12.97
CA GLN A 113 8.07 -6.13 13.82
C GLN A 113 6.77 -5.36 14.14
N HIS A 114 5.93 -5.16 13.12
CA HIS A 114 4.66 -4.45 13.24
C HIS A 114 3.65 -5.21 14.11
N ALA A 115 3.69 -6.55 14.12
CA ALA A 115 2.84 -7.39 14.97
C ALA A 115 3.08 -7.19 16.48
N ASN A 116 4.18 -6.56 16.86
CA ASN A 116 4.48 -6.20 18.25
C ASN A 116 4.13 -4.74 18.58
N LEU A 117 3.57 -4.00 17.63
CA LEU A 117 3.10 -2.63 17.79
C LEU A 117 1.56 -2.60 17.90
N PRO A 118 0.96 -1.54 18.44
CA PRO A 118 -0.50 -1.40 18.50
C PRO A 118 -1.09 -1.08 17.11
N ILE A 119 -0.91 -2.00 16.17
CA ILE A 119 -1.44 -1.96 14.80
C ILE A 119 -2.45 -3.10 14.68
N ASP A 120 -3.72 -2.77 14.46
CA ASP A 120 -4.79 -3.76 14.35
C ASP A 120 -4.85 -4.37 12.94
N ILE A 121 -4.61 -3.56 11.91
CA ILE A 121 -4.65 -4.00 10.52
C ILE A 121 -3.44 -3.44 9.77
N GLN A 122 -2.74 -4.29 9.02
CA GLN A 122 -1.77 -3.85 8.02
C GLN A 122 -2.21 -4.28 6.63
N LEU A 123 -2.11 -3.36 5.66
CA LEU A 123 -2.35 -3.59 4.24
C LEU A 123 -1.06 -3.38 3.45
N SER A 124 -0.70 -4.37 2.65
CA SER A 124 0.51 -4.39 1.82
C SER A 124 0.23 -4.95 0.43
N GLY A 125 1.17 -4.74 -0.49
CA GLY A 125 1.14 -5.27 -1.86
C GLY A 125 2.50 -5.79 -2.29
N HIS A 126 3.08 -5.22 -3.36
CA HIS A 126 4.45 -5.40 -3.84
C HIS A 126 4.81 -6.79 -4.40
N ALA A 127 4.46 -7.86 -3.71
CA ALA A 127 4.95 -9.21 -4.05
C ALA A 127 4.23 -9.86 -5.24
N HIS A 128 3.10 -9.30 -5.70
CA HIS A 128 2.26 -9.80 -6.81
C HIS A 128 1.92 -11.30 -6.74
N ASN A 129 2.06 -11.94 -5.57
CA ASN A 129 2.01 -13.39 -5.43
C ASN A 129 2.94 -14.12 -6.42
N GLY A 130 4.08 -13.49 -6.75
CA GLY A 130 5.04 -13.97 -7.73
C GLY A 130 4.60 -13.87 -9.19
N GLN A 131 3.39 -13.38 -9.47
CA GLN A 131 2.76 -13.14 -10.79
C GLN A 131 2.87 -14.28 -11.80
N ILE A 132 4.06 -14.85 -12.04
CA ILE A 132 4.34 -15.90 -13.03
C ILE A 132 4.96 -17.11 -12.32
N PHE A 133 4.30 -18.26 -12.41
CA PHE A 133 4.85 -19.54 -11.92
C PHE A 133 6.20 -19.85 -12.63
N PRO A 134 7.25 -20.27 -11.90
CA PRO A 134 7.25 -20.66 -10.47
C PRO A 134 7.71 -19.56 -9.49
N ALA A 135 7.72 -18.28 -9.88
CA ALA A 135 8.18 -17.19 -9.04
C ALA A 135 7.37 -17.03 -7.72
N ASN A 136 6.15 -17.56 -7.68
CA ASN A 136 5.36 -17.63 -6.45
C ASN A 136 6.05 -18.43 -5.32
N PHE A 137 6.90 -19.39 -5.63
CA PHE A 137 7.71 -20.08 -4.61
C PHE A 137 8.84 -19.19 -4.11
N VAL A 138 9.44 -18.39 -5.00
CA VAL A 138 10.54 -17.48 -4.64
C VAL A 138 10.04 -16.40 -3.68
N VAL A 139 8.92 -15.74 -3.99
CA VAL A 139 8.39 -14.68 -3.11
C VAL A 139 7.96 -15.22 -1.73
N LYS A 140 7.51 -16.48 -1.64
CA LYS A 140 7.22 -17.15 -0.37
C LYS A 140 8.45 -17.44 0.48
N LEU A 141 9.62 -17.49 -0.12
CA LEU A 141 10.89 -17.63 0.61
C LEU A 141 11.45 -16.28 1.09
N ILE A 142 11.08 -15.19 0.40
CA ILE A 142 11.55 -13.84 0.70
C ILE A 142 10.66 -13.19 1.77
N TYR A 143 9.35 -13.31 1.64
CA TYR A 143 8.38 -12.65 2.52
C TYR A 143 7.68 -13.68 3.42
N ARG A 144 7.55 -13.36 4.70
CA ARG A 144 6.73 -14.17 5.61
C ARG A 144 5.31 -14.35 5.08
N LEU A 145 4.68 -13.24 4.66
CA LEU A 145 3.39 -13.23 4.00
C LEU A 145 3.54 -12.54 2.65
N SER A 146 3.51 -13.31 1.56
CA SER A 146 3.64 -12.79 0.19
C SER A 146 2.29 -12.58 -0.50
N TYR A 147 1.20 -13.14 0.05
CA TYR A 147 -0.17 -13.02 -0.45
C TYR A 147 -1.17 -13.57 0.55
N GLY A 148 -2.32 -12.94 0.63
CA GLY A 148 -3.45 -13.39 1.44
C GLY A 148 -3.49 -12.74 2.82
N TYR A 149 -3.83 -13.52 3.83
CA TYR A 149 -4.10 -13.06 5.17
C TYR A 149 -3.37 -13.91 6.22
N GLU A 150 -2.85 -13.25 7.24
CA GLU A 150 -2.32 -13.89 8.45
C GLU A 150 -2.67 -13.04 9.66
N GLN A 151 -3.10 -13.68 10.75
CA GLN A 151 -3.19 -13.04 12.05
C GLN A 151 -1.94 -13.35 12.86
N ILE A 152 -1.26 -12.33 13.36
CA ILE A 152 -0.08 -12.45 14.20
C ILE A 152 -0.32 -11.61 15.45
N ASN A 153 -0.27 -12.24 16.61
CA ASN A 153 -0.67 -11.62 17.89
C ASN A 153 -2.12 -11.07 17.79
N HIS A 154 -2.31 -9.77 18.01
CA HIS A 154 -3.60 -9.09 17.86
C HIS A 154 -3.81 -8.49 16.45
N GLY A 155 -2.74 -8.36 15.65
CA GLY A 155 -2.77 -7.70 14.37
C GLY A 155 -3.21 -8.61 13.22
N HIS A 156 -3.91 -8.02 12.26
CA HIS A 156 -4.42 -8.65 11.04
C HIS A 156 -3.65 -8.13 9.82
N PHE A 157 -2.92 -9.00 9.15
CA PHE A 157 -2.03 -8.65 8.04
C PHE A 157 -2.58 -9.15 6.72
N PHE A 158 -2.71 -8.25 5.75
CA PHE A 158 -3.20 -8.56 4.41
C PHE A 158 -2.17 -8.14 3.37
N VAL A 159 -1.86 -9.04 2.44
CA VAL A 159 -1.00 -8.76 1.29
C VAL A 159 -1.78 -9.08 0.03
N THR A 160 -2.03 -8.07 -0.79
CA THR A 160 -2.70 -8.23 -2.08
C THR A 160 -1.70 -8.57 -3.18
N SER A 161 -2.15 -9.31 -4.18
CA SER A 161 -1.37 -9.53 -5.41
C SER A 161 -1.49 -8.39 -6.42
N GLY A 162 -2.27 -7.35 -6.09
CA GLY A 162 -2.55 -6.23 -6.98
C GLY A 162 -3.59 -6.55 -8.06
N TYR A 163 -4.26 -5.51 -8.57
CA TYR A 163 -5.17 -5.60 -9.71
C TYR A 163 -4.45 -5.54 -11.06
N GLY A 164 -3.23 -5.00 -11.07
CA GLY A 164 -2.40 -4.83 -12.26
C GLY A 164 -1.35 -5.92 -12.45
N PHE A 165 -0.41 -5.63 -13.33
CA PHE A 165 0.73 -6.48 -13.63
C PHE A 165 2.02 -5.72 -13.35
N TRP A 166 3.08 -6.48 -13.06
CA TRP A 166 4.43 -5.97 -13.02
C TRP A 166 5.19 -6.47 -14.26
N GLY A 167 5.79 -5.54 -15.03
CA GLY A 167 6.56 -5.85 -16.22
C GLY A 167 5.70 -6.48 -17.33
N VAL A 168 5.78 -7.79 -17.52
CA VAL A 168 4.99 -8.49 -18.55
C VAL A 168 3.50 -8.53 -18.16
N PRO A 169 2.57 -8.06 -19.02
CA PRO A 169 1.13 -8.01 -18.71
C PRO A 169 0.48 -9.41 -18.77
N MET A 170 0.94 -10.30 -17.90
CA MET A 170 0.51 -11.69 -17.84
C MET A 170 0.58 -12.22 -16.43
N ARG A 171 -0.40 -13.02 -16.03
CA ARG A 171 -0.35 -13.87 -14.83
C ARG A 171 -0.41 -15.35 -15.22
N LEU A 172 0.40 -16.16 -14.55
CA LEU A 172 0.41 -17.60 -14.72
C LEU A 172 0.55 -18.28 -13.35
N GLY A 173 -0.47 -19.06 -12.97
CA GLY A 173 -0.46 -19.79 -11.69
C GLY A 173 -0.63 -18.94 -10.44
N SER A 174 -1.05 -17.68 -10.58
CA SER A 174 -1.45 -16.80 -9.49
C SER A 174 -2.73 -16.04 -9.84
N GLN A 175 -3.56 -15.75 -8.82
CA GLN A 175 -4.78 -14.93 -8.97
C GLN A 175 -4.49 -13.51 -8.48
N SER A 176 -5.19 -12.52 -9.04
CA SER A 176 -5.25 -11.15 -8.52
C SER A 176 -6.30 -11.02 -7.44
#